data_43e0775c776cb1b55a514f210804b34d
#
_entry.id   43e0775c776cb1b55a514f210804b34d
#
_cell.length_a   1.000
_cell.length_b   1.000
_cell.length_c   1.000
_cell.angle_alpha   90.00
_cell.angle_beta   90.00
_cell.angle_gamma   90.00
#
_symmetry.space_group_name_H-M   'P 1'
#
loop_
_entity.id
_entity.type
_entity.pdbx_description
1 polymer ?
#
loop_
_entity_poly.entity_id
_entity_poly.type
_entity_poly.pdbx_seq_one_letter_code
_entity_poly.pdbx_strand_id
1 'polypeptide(L)'
;GSNFIHYWLEKYPEDKIINLDLLTYSGHLSSLETLKDNPRYSFTKGDICNIELVDSLMNNVDTVIHFAAESHVDRSILDPQVFVQTNIMGTQVLLESAKKHNVKRFHHISTDEVFGSLKLGANDKFSEETAYDPRSPYSASKASSDHLVRAYFHTFNLPVTITNCSNNFGPFQDPEKFIPRMVTNLLTGQKVKVYGDGLYVRDWLFVEDHCRAIDLVVHKGEVGQTYCVGGQTEDLTNLDLTKKILKIMNLDETNIEFVTDRPGHDRRYAVNWSKINTDLGWSPSDSVDNRLKETVNWYKENENWWRPLKEKSESIYQK
;
A
#
# COMPACT_ATOMS: atom_id res chain seq x y z
N GLY A 1 -5.20 2.49 -3.52
CA GLY A 1 -6.60 2.93 -3.70
C GLY A 1 -7.06 2.86 -5.16
N SER A 2 -6.37 3.58 -6.09
CA SER A 2 -6.84 3.67 -7.49
C SER A 2 -7.05 2.32 -8.19
N ASN A 3 -6.08 1.39 -8.10
CA ASN A 3 -6.24 0.04 -8.66
C ASN A 3 -7.44 -0.71 -8.07
N PHE A 4 -7.70 -0.53 -6.77
CA PHE A 4 -8.85 -1.14 -6.12
C PHE A 4 -10.17 -0.58 -6.64
N ILE A 5 -10.26 0.72 -6.90
CA ILE A 5 -11.44 1.36 -7.48
C ILE A 5 -11.72 0.79 -8.87
N HIS A 6 -10.71 0.68 -9.75
CA HIS A 6 -10.85 0.05 -11.05
C HIS A 6 -11.32 -1.39 -10.94
N TYR A 7 -10.61 -2.21 -10.14
CA TYR A 7 -10.93 -3.61 -9.90
C TYR A 7 -12.39 -3.80 -9.42
N TRP A 8 -12.83 -2.98 -8.45
CA TRP A 8 -14.16 -3.12 -7.85
C TRP A 8 -15.27 -2.75 -8.82
N LEU A 9 -15.15 -1.63 -9.52
CA LEU A 9 -16.16 -1.18 -10.49
C LEU A 9 -16.27 -2.09 -11.71
N GLU A 10 -15.18 -2.77 -12.10
CA GLU A 10 -15.19 -3.78 -13.15
C GLU A 10 -15.91 -5.05 -12.68
N LYS A 11 -15.60 -5.50 -11.48
CA LYS A 11 -16.10 -6.78 -10.93
C LYS A 11 -17.54 -6.69 -10.43
N TYR A 12 -17.96 -5.56 -9.88
CA TYR A 12 -19.27 -5.36 -9.27
C TYR A 12 -20.06 -4.26 -9.99
N PRO A 13 -20.86 -4.63 -11.04
CA PRO A 13 -21.52 -3.64 -11.90
C PRO A 13 -22.65 -2.87 -11.21
N GLU A 14 -23.18 -3.35 -10.09
CA GLU A 14 -24.27 -2.70 -9.35
C GLU A 14 -23.76 -1.77 -8.23
N ASP A 15 -22.48 -1.90 -7.86
CA ASP A 15 -21.92 -1.12 -6.75
C ASP A 15 -21.55 0.30 -7.18
N LYS A 16 -21.62 1.21 -6.19
CA LYS A 16 -21.20 2.61 -6.33
C LYS A 16 -20.04 2.90 -5.39
N ILE A 17 -19.10 3.71 -5.81
CA ILE A 17 -17.95 4.13 -5.02
C ILE A 17 -17.98 5.64 -4.78
N ILE A 18 -17.84 6.01 -3.51
CA ILE A 18 -17.49 7.36 -3.08
C ILE A 18 -16.02 7.35 -2.71
N ASN A 19 -15.19 8.06 -3.47
CA ASN A 19 -13.76 8.18 -3.22
C ASN A 19 -13.47 9.50 -2.50
N LEU A 20 -13.06 9.42 -1.23
CA LEU A 20 -12.59 10.56 -0.44
C LEU A 20 -11.06 10.53 -0.40
N ASP A 21 -10.40 11.56 -0.92
CA ASP A 21 -8.94 11.68 -0.93
C ASP A 21 -8.52 13.14 -0.81
N LEU A 22 -7.51 13.42 -0.01
CA LEU A 22 -6.98 14.77 0.19
C LEU A 22 -6.11 15.22 -1.01
N LEU A 23 -5.65 14.29 -1.84
CA LEU A 23 -4.71 14.51 -2.94
C LEU A 23 -3.40 15.16 -2.48
N THR A 24 -2.75 14.54 -1.49
CA THR A 24 -1.42 14.93 -1.05
C THR A 24 -0.36 14.53 -2.10
N TYR A 25 0.87 14.24 -1.71
CA TYR A 25 1.97 13.99 -2.66
C TYR A 25 1.78 12.74 -3.55
N SER A 26 1.09 11.71 -3.06
CA SER A 26 0.82 10.46 -3.82
C SER A 26 -0.63 10.34 -4.32
N GLY A 27 -1.45 11.37 -4.13
CA GLY A 27 -2.83 11.42 -4.61
C GLY A 27 -2.92 11.99 -6.03
N HIS A 28 -3.22 11.14 -7.03
CA HIS A 28 -3.23 11.55 -8.43
C HIS A 28 -4.54 11.18 -9.11
N LEU A 29 -5.40 12.17 -9.39
CA LEU A 29 -6.67 11.96 -10.11
C LEU A 29 -6.46 11.39 -11.53
N SER A 30 -5.31 11.65 -12.14
CA SER A 30 -4.95 11.05 -13.43
C SER A 30 -4.95 9.52 -13.43
N SER A 31 -4.80 8.89 -12.27
CA SER A 31 -4.92 7.43 -12.13
C SER A 31 -6.37 6.93 -12.28
N LEU A 32 -7.35 7.82 -12.21
CA LEU A 32 -8.79 7.52 -12.27
C LEU A 32 -9.50 8.29 -13.41
N GLU A 33 -8.71 8.87 -14.35
CA GLU A 33 -9.25 9.69 -15.46
C GLU A 33 -10.30 8.95 -16.28
N THR A 34 -10.13 7.63 -16.47
CA THR A 34 -11.08 6.79 -17.20
C THR A 34 -12.42 6.61 -16.50
N LEU A 35 -12.50 6.97 -15.22
CA LEU A 35 -13.71 6.83 -14.39
C LEU A 35 -14.44 8.14 -14.15
N LYS A 36 -13.94 9.28 -14.64
CA LYS A 36 -14.51 10.61 -14.35
C LYS A 36 -15.98 10.75 -14.74
N ASP A 37 -16.40 10.09 -15.83
CA ASP A 37 -17.76 10.13 -16.35
C ASP A 37 -18.59 8.87 -15.99
N ASN A 38 -18.05 7.99 -15.14
CA ASN A 38 -18.74 6.78 -14.70
C ASN A 38 -19.80 7.14 -13.64
N PRO A 39 -21.11 6.91 -13.88
CA PRO A 39 -22.17 7.28 -12.95
C PRO A 39 -22.13 6.53 -11.61
N ARG A 40 -21.32 5.47 -11.51
CA ARG A 40 -21.13 4.70 -10.29
C ARG A 40 -19.90 5.15 -9.47
N TYR A 41 -19.15 6.11 -9.97
CA TYR A 41 -17.98 6.67 -9.30
C TYR A 41 -18.20 8.13 -8.96
N SER A 42 -17.93 8.52 -7.72
CA SER A 42 -17.89 9.91 -7.31
C SER A 42 -16.60 10.19 -6.53
N PHE A 43 -16.05 11.38 -6.75
CA PHE A 43 -14.85 11.85 -6.08
C PHE A 43 -15.16 13.06 -5.20
N THR A 44 -14.67 13.03 -3.98
CA THR A 44 -14.69 14.17 -3.05
C THR A 44 -13.26 14.47 -2.60
N LYS A 45 -12.78 15.68 -2.87
CA LYS A 45 -11.51 16.13 -2.29
C LYS A 45 -11.74 16.57 -0.85
N GLY A 46 -11.05 15.89 0.09
CA GLY A 46 -11.19 16.23 1.51
C GLY A 46 -10.31 15.42 2.42
N ASP A 47 -10.17 15.91 3.63
CA ASP A 47 -9.38 15.29 4.69
C ASP A 47 -10.26 14.34 5.51
N ILE A 48 -9.76 13.11 5.73
CA ILE A 48 -10.43 12.12 6.60
C ILE A 48 -10.49 12.59 8.08
N CYS A 49 -9.71 13.59 8.46
CA CYS A 49 -9.79 14.24 9.78
C CYS A 49 -10.95 15.24 9.89
N ASN A 50 -11.60 15.60 8.78
CA ASN A 50 -12.75 16.50 8.80
C ASN A 50 -14.03 15.74 9.17
N ILE A 51 -14.43 15.86 10.45
CA ILE A 51 -15.55 15.12 11.03
C ILE A 51 -16.85 15.38 10.27
N GLU A 52 -17.16 16.63 9.94
CA GLU A 52 -18.41 17.00 9.29
C GLU A 52 -18.50 16.45 7.86
N LEU A 53 -17.38 16.53 7.12
CA LEU A 53 -17.29 15.98 5.77
C LEU A 53 -17.44 14.45 5.78
N VAL A 54 -16.68 13.77 6.64
CA VAL A 54 -16.74 12.31 6.77
C VAL A 54 -18.13 11.84 7.16
N ASP A 55 -18.75 12.50 8.13
CA ASP A 55 -20.11 12.19 8.58
C ASP A 55 -21.15 12.37 7.45
N SER A 56 -21.02 13.44 6.67
CA SER A 56 -21.92 13.69 5.53
C SER A 56 -21.80 12.63 4.43
N LEU A 57 -20.56 12.16 4.14
CA LEU A 57 -20.29 11.14 3.12
C LEU A 57 -20.69 9.75 3.59
N MET A 58 -20.64 9.47 4.90
CA MET A 58 -20.95 8.15 5.46
C MET A 58 -22.44 7.80 5.35
N ASN A 59 -23.27 8.78 5.05
CA ASN A 59 -24.71 8.57 4.91
C ASN A 59 -25.00 7.62 3.73
N ASN A 60 -25.66 6.50 3.98
CA ASN A 60 -25.95 5.44 3.03
C ASN A 60 -24.71 4.67 2.49
N VAL A 61 -23.61 4.65 3.24
CA VAL A 61 -22.44 3.80 2.95
C VAL A 61 -22.61 2.45 3.65
N ASP A 62 -22.55 1.38 2.88
CA ASP A 62 -22.60 0.01 3.42
C ASP A 62 -21.23 -0.47 3.89
N THR A 63 -20.19 -0.13 3.17
CA THR A 63 -18.81 -0.63 3.38
C THR A 63 -17.80 0.50 3.29
N VAL A 64 -16.92 0.59 4.28
CA VAL A 64 -15.74 1.47 4.25
C VAL A 64 -14.49 0.64 3.98
N ILE A 65 -13.69 1.05 3.00
CA ILE A 65 -12.37 0.48 2.73
C ILE A 65 -11.35 1.60 2.89
N HIS A 66 -10.61 1.54 3.98
CA HIS A 66 -9.74 2.61 4.42
C HIS A 66 -8.31 2.44 3.94
N PHE A 67 -7.99 3.06 2.80
CA PHE A 67 -6.64 3.16 2.22
C PHE A 67 -5.89 4.43 2.63
N ALA A 68 -6.61 5.49 3.00
CA ALA A 68 -6.02 6.80 3.23
C ALA A 68 -4.97 6.74 4.34
N ALA A 69 -3.74 7.13 4.02
CA ALA A 69 -2.63 7.18 4.96
C ALA A 69 -1.49 8.03 4.41
N GLU A 70 -0.74 8.66 5.28
CA GLU A 70 0.63 9.04 5.01
C GLU A 70 1.50 7.78 5.05
N SER A 71 2.33 7.51 4.01
CA SER A 71 2.93 6.18 3.81
C SER A 71 4.42 6.16 3.48
N HIS A 72 5.11 7.31 3.40
CA HIS A 72 6.53 7.37 3.03
C HIS A 72 7.41 7.46 4.27
N VAL A 73 8.20 6.41 4.55
CA VAL A 73 9.03 6.33 5.77
C VAL A 73 9.96 7.54 5.92
N ASP A 74 10.68 7.93 4.85
CA ASP A 74 11.62 9.07 4.93
C ASP A 74 10.88 10.38 5.28
N ARG A 75 9.66 10.59 4.75
CA ARG A 75 8.81 11.72 5.12
C ARG A 75 8.38 11.66 6.58
N SER A 76 8.14 10.44 7.13
CA SER A 76 7.77 10.28 8.53
C SER A 76 8.90 10.64 9.51
N ILE A 77 10.16 10.52 9.08
CA ILE A 77 11.33 10.94 9.85
C ILE A 77 11.44 12.48 9.86
N LEU A 78 11.09 13.13 8.75
CA LEU A 78 11.16 14.58 8.61
C LEU A 78 9.99 15.30 9.31
N ASP A 79 8.78 14.77 9.19
CA ASP A 79 7.57 15.34 9.80
C ASP A 79 6.65 14.22 10.35
N PRO A 80 6.91 13.71 11.55
CA PRO A 80 6.12 12.65 12.15
C PRO A 80 4.70 13.08 12.53
N GLN A 81 4.45 14.38 12.74
CA GLN A 81 3.15 14.88 13.20
C GLN A 81 2.05 14.63 12.18
N VAL A 82 2.33 14.80 10.90
CA VAL A 82 1.36 14.56 9.82
C VAL A 82 0.90 13.10 9.81
N PHE A 83 1.81 12.15 10.12
CA PHE A 83 1.49 10.73 10.22
C PHE A 83 0.56 10.41 11.40
N VAL A 84 0.79 11.05 12.55
CA VAL A 84 -0.11 10.91 13.71
C VAL A 84 -1.48 11.49 13.37
N GLN A 85 -1.54 12.67 12.77
CA GLN A 85 -2.79 13.32 12.40
C GLN A 85 -3.57 12.46 11.40
N THR A 86 -2.98 12.08 10.29
CA THR A 86 -3.67 11.35 9.23
C THR A 86 -3.96 9.90 9.63
N ASN A 87 -2.94 9.16 10.06
CA ASN A 87 -3.08 7.71 10.24
C ASN A 87 -3.81 7.33 11.54
N ILE A 88 -3.70 8.13 12.60
CA ILE A 88 -4.34 7.82 13.88
C ILE A 88 -5.65 8.61 14.01
N MET A 89 -5.59 9.94 13.97
CA MET A 89 -6.79 10.77 14.15
C MET A 89 -7.77 10.60 13.01
N GLY A 90 -7.30 10.57 11.75
CA GLY A 90 -8.18 10.32 10.60
C GLY A 90 -8.86 8.95 10.67
N THR A 91 -8.13 7.90 11.07
CA THR A 91 -8.74 6.57 11.29
C THR A 91 -9.80 6.61 12.39
N GLN A 92 -9.54 7.32 13.50
CA GLN A 92 -10.52 7.47 14.58
C GLN A 92 -11.79 8.18 14.11
N VAL A 93 -11.69 9.24 13.32
CA VAL A 93 -12.84 9.95 12.73
C VAL A 93 -13.69 9.03 11.85
N LEU A 94 -13.02 8.24 10.97
CA LEU A 94 -13.71 7.26 10.12
C LEU A 94 -14.43 6.19 10.95
N LEU A 95 -13.80 5.67 12.01
CA LEU A 95 -14.39 4.66 12.89
C LEU A 95 -15.60 5.19 13.65
N GLU A 96 -15.53 6.42 14.20
CA GLU A 96 -16.68 7.05 14.87
C GLU A 96 -17.86 7.25 13.91
N SER A 97 -17.59 7.73 12.71
CA SER A 97 -18.63 7.92 11.72
C SER A 97 -19.21 6.57 11.25
N ALA A 98 -18.37 5.56 11.00
CA ALA A 98 -18.83 4.22 10.62
C ALA A 98 -19.71 3.59 11.70
N LYS A 99 -19.35 3.75 12.98
CA LYS A 99 -20.17 3.32 14.12
C LYS A 99 -21.52 4.06 14.17
N LYS A 100 -21.51 5.38 14.04
CA LYS A 100 -22.71 6.22 14.06
C LYS A 100 -23.72 5.83 12.98
N HIS A 101 -23.23 5.51 11.78
CA HIS A 101 -24.05 5.17 10.62
C HIS A 101 -24.31 3.66 10.46
N ASN A 102 -23.87 2.82 11.42
CA ASN A 102 -24.06 1.37 11.41
C ASN A 102 -23.55 0.70 10.13
N VAL A 103 -22.35 1.07 9.69
CA VAL A 103 -21.70 0.51 8.50
C VAL A 103 -21.58 -1.01 8.62
N LYS A 104 -21.93 -1.75 7.57
CA LYS A 104 -21.97 -3.23 7.57
C LYS A 104 -20.57 -3.87 7.57
N ARG A 105 -19.58 -3.15 7.05
CA ARG A 105 -18.17 -3.59 7.01
C ARG A 105 -17.22 -2.39 7.03
N PHE A 106 -16.23 -2.42 7.92
CA PHE A 106 -15.10 -1.50 7.91
C PHE A 106 -13.81 -2.30 7.68
N HIS A 107 -13.18 -2.15 6.53
CA HIS A 107 -11.94 -2.82 6.22
C HIS A 107 -10.77 -1.82 6.28
N HIS A 108 -9.76 -2.13 7.11
CA HIS A 108 -8.58 -1.31 7.30
C HIS A 108 -7.37 -1.91 6.57
N ILE A 109 -6.73 -1.12 5.72
CA ILE A 109 -5.49 -1.51 5.04
C ILE A 109 -4.31 -1.09 5.91
N SER A 110 -3.53 -2.07 6.37
CA SER A 110 -2.31 -1.88 7.14
C SER A 110 -1.09 -2.45 6.41
N THR A 111 0.01 -2.60 7.10
CA THR A 111 1.32 -2.95 6.54
C THR A 111 2.02 -3.99 7.42
N ASP A 112 2.89 -4.79 6.84
CA ASP A 112 3.80 -5.70 7.54
C ASP A 112 4.88 -4.95 8.36
N GLU A 113 5.12 -3.68 8.07
CA GLU A 113 6.08 -2.85 8.81
C GLU A 113 5.70 -2.65 10.30
N VAL A 114 4.46 -2.92 10.69
CA VAL A 114 4.03 -2.90 12.10
C VAL A 114 4.69 -3.99 12.94
N PHE A 115 5.17 -5.07 12.32
CA PHE A 115 5.80 -6.20 13.00
C PHE A 115 7.31 -6.00 13.28
N GLY A 116 7.91 -4.95 12.72
CA GLY A 116 9.33 -4.65 12.89
C GLY A 116 10.21 -5.32 11.83
N SER A 117 11.36 -5.89 12.21
CA SER A 117 12.36 -6.43 11.28
C SER A 117 12.77 -7.85 11.64
N LEU A 118 12.84 -8.71 10.62
CA LEU A 118 13.38 -10.06 10.73
C LEU A 118 14.89 -10.08 10.49
N LYS A 119 15.56 -11.14 10.96
CA LYS A 119 17.00 -11.36 10.69
C LYS A 119 17.21 -11.91 9.28
N LEU A 120 18.27 -11.45 8.63
CA LEU A 120 18.70 -12.04 7.35
C LEU A 120 19.06 -13.51 7.52
N GLY A 121 18.67 -14.34 6.55
CA GLY A 121 18.96 -15.78 6.54
C GLY A 121 18.15 -16.60 7.55
N ALA A 122 17.23 -15.99 8.31
CA ALA A 122 16.29 -16.72 9.15
C ALA A 122 15.09 -17.21 8.32
N ASN A 123 14.41 -18.26 8.80
CA ASN A 123 13.24 -18.84 8.12
C ASN A 123 11.90 -18.30 8.65
N ASP A 124 11.94 -17.49 9.71
CA ASP A 124 10.75 -16.90 10.32
C ASP A 124 10.10 -15.88 9.39
N LYS A 125 8.78 -15.78 9.46
CA LYS A 125 7.96 -14.82 8.72
C LYS A 125 6.95 -14.18 9.65
N PHE A 126 6.58 -12.95 9.35
CA PHE A 126 5.48 -12.28 10.04
C PHE A 126 4.16 -13.02 9.82
N SER A 127 3.40 -13.18 10.85
CA SER A 127 2.04 -13.73 10.84
C SER A 127 1.14 -12.90 11.73
N GLU A 128 -0.14 -13.21 11.75
CA GLU A 128 -1.13 -12.55 12.61
C GLU A 128 -0.84 -12.70 14.12
N GLU A 129 -0.03 -13.69 14.50
CA GLU A 129 0.44 -13.93 15.87
C GLU A 129 1.71 -13.14 16.25
N THR A 130 2.35 -12.51 15.26
CA THR A 130 3.59 -11.75 15.51
C THR A 130 3.27 -10.49 16.30
N ALA A 131 3.98 -10.28 17.40
CA ALA A 131 3.86 -9.05 18.20
C ALA A 131 4.29 -7.82 17.37
N TYR A 132 3.62 -6.70 17.55
CA TYR A 132 4.00 -5.44 16.92
C TYR A 132 5.28 -4.87 17.55
N ASP A 133 6.25 -4.51 16.69
CA ASP A 133 7.52 -3.86 17.06
C ASP A 133 7.89 -2.78 16.00
N PRO A 134 7.00 -1.78 15.77
CA PRO A 134 7.21 -0.78 14.72
C PRO A 134 8.46 0.06 14.96
N ARG A 135 9.28 0.29 13.91
CA ARG A 135 10.60 0.93 14.02
C ARG A 135 10.72 2.26 13.29
N SER A 136 9.63 2.79 12.78
CA SER A 136 9.56 4.13 12.18
C SER A 136 8.32 4.88 12.67
N PRO A 137 8.29 6.23 12.60
CA PRO A 137 7.07 6.98 12.90
C PRO A 137 5.88 6.56 12.04
N TYR A 138 6.12 6.21 10.77
CA TYR A 138 5.10 5.64 9.88
C TYR A 138 4.54 4.33 10.44
N SER A 139 5.39 3.32 10.65
CA SER A 139 4.94 2.01 11.11
C SER A 139 4.29 2.08 12.51
N ALA A 140 4.78 2.96 13.40
CA ALA A 140 4.16 3.22 14.70
C ALA A 140 2.76 3.83 14.56
N SER A 141 2.56 4.76 13.63
CA SER A 141 1.24 5.34 13.36
C SER A 141 0.26 4.31 12.80
N LYS A 142 0.73 3.39 11.93
CA LYS A 142 -0.09 2.29 11.40
C LYS A 142 -0.43 1.26 12.48
N ALA A 143 0.53 0.88 13.32
CA ALA A 143 0.27 0.00 14.46
C ALA A 143 -0.78 0.60 15.41
N SER A 144 -0.71 1.92 15.65
CA SER A 144 -1.69 2.64 16.48
C SER A 144 -3.08 2.61 15.85
N SER A 145 -3.20 2.82 14.54
CA SER A 145 -4.49 2.72 13.85
C SER A 145 -5.06 1.30 13.87
N ASP A 146 -4.23 0.26 13.72
CA ASP A 146 -4.65 -1.14 13.84
C ASP A 146 -5.24 -1.43 15.24
N HIS A 147 -4.60 -0.90 16.30
CA HIS A 147 -5.11 -1.04 17.66
C HIS A 147 -6.44 -0.31 17.86
N LEU A 148 -6.62 0.88 17.28
CA LEU A 148 -7.90 1.58 17.31
C LEU A 148 -9.00 0.77 16.62
N VAL A 149 -8.73 0.23 15.42
CA VAL A 149 -9.69 -0.60 14.69
C VAL A 149 -10.13 -1.82 15.51
N ARG A 150 -9.18 -2.53 16.13
CA ARG A 150 -9.48 -3.66 17.03
C ARG A 150 -10.27 -3.22 18.27
N ALA A 151 -9.92 -2.07 18.87
CA ALA A 151 -10.64 -1.54 20.02
C ALA A 151 -12.12 -1.23 19.69
N TYR A 152 -12.40 -0.71 18.49
CA TYR A 152 -13.77 -0.45 18.06
C TYR A 152 -14.59 -1.73 17.84
N PHE A 153 -13.95 -2.81 17.39
CA PHE A 153 -14.59 -4.13 17.37
C PHE A 153 -14.94 -4.61 18.78
N HIS A 154 -13.96 -4.65 19.68
CA HIS A 154 -14.18 -5.19 21.03
C HIS A 154 -15.12 -4.35 21.89
N THR A 155 -15.08 -3.01 21.74
CA THR A 155 -15.86 -2.11 22.59
C THR A 155 -17.25 -1.85 22.04
N PHE A 156 -17.36 -1.70 20.72
CA PHE A 156 -18.59 -1.22 20.08
C PHE A 156 -19.20 -2.24 19.11
N ASN A 157 -18.61 -3.42 18.93
CA ASN A 157 -19.01 -4.43 17.96
C ASN A 157 -19.05 -3.91 16.51
N LEU A 158 -18.22 -2.92 16.19
CA LEU A 158 -18.10 -2.47 14.79
C LEU A 158 -17.56 -3.62 13.94
N PRO A 159 -18.21 -3.99 12.81
CA PRO A 159 -17.79 -5.14 12.00
C PRO A 159 -16.54 -4.84 11.17
N VAL A 160 -15.37 -4.93 11.80
CA VAL A 160 -14.08 -4.60 11.19
C VAL A 160 -13.35 -5.82 10.66
N THR A 161 -12.45 -5.60 9.70
CA THR A 161 -11.39 -6.52 9.30
C THR A 161 -10.12 -5.73 8.98
N ILE A 162 -8.95 -6.34 9.11
CA ILE A 162 -7.65 -5.70 8.83
C ILE A 162 -6.87 -6.59 7.87
N THR A 163 -6.14 -5.97 6.92
CA THR A 163 -5.07 -6.65 6.20
C THR A 163 -3.72 -5.98 6.48
N ASN A 164 -2.70 -6.78 6.87
CA ASN A 164 -1.32 -6.35 6.92
C ASN A 164 -0.62 -6.84 5.66
N CYS A 165 -0.43 -5.94 4.69
CA CYS A 165 0.14 -6.30 3.41
C CYS A 165 1.64 -6.04 3.34
N SER A 166 2.34 -6.84 2.52
CA SER A 166 3.72 -6.60 2.14
C SER A 166 3.87 -5.48 1.11
N ASN A 167 5.09 -5.23 0.64
CA ASN A 167 5.39 -4.13 -0.28
C ASN A 167 4.66 -4.29 -1.62
N ASN A 168 3.71 -3.43 -1.88
CA ASN A 168 2.96 -3.44 -3.14
C ASN A 168 3.78 -2.90 -4.31
N PHE A 169 3.54 -3.44 -5.51
CA PHE A 169 4.06 -2.91 -6.77
C PHE A 169 3.07 -3.14 -7.91
N GLY A 170 3.20 -2.39 -9.00
CA GLY A 170 2.35 -2.53 -10.18
C GLY A 170 1.99 -1.20 -10.84
N PRO A 171 0.99 -1.21 -11.74
CA PRO A 171 0.45 -0.02 -12.40
C PRO A 171 0.04 1.08 -11.42
N PHE A 172 0.17 2.34 -11.83
CA PHE A 172 -0.22 3.52 -11.04
C PHE A 172 0.48 3.69 -9.68
N GLN A 173 1.56 2.95 -9.40
CA GLN A 173 2.36 3.21 -8.22
C GLN A 173 3.17 4.50 -8.39
N ASP A 174 3.18 5.35 -7.36
CA ASP A 174 3.89 6.64 -7.39
C ASP A 174 5.37 6.49 -7.77
N PRO A 175 5.91 7.33 -8.69
CA PRO A 175 7.32 7.27 -9.14
C PRO A 175 8.37 7.46 -8.05
N GLU A 176 8.01 7.95 -6.84
CA GLU A 176 8.93 8.00 -5.69
C GLU A 176 9.21 6.63 -5.10
N LYS A 177 8.31 5.66 -5.28
CA LYS A 177 8.43 4.31 -4.70
C LYS A 177 9.50 3.48 -5.42
N PHE A 178 10.03 2.49 -4.73
CA PHE A 178 11.26 1.78 -5.10
C PHE A 178 11.25 1.21 -6.54
N ILE A 179 10.30 0.34 -6.88
CA ILE A 179 10.23 -0.26 -8.23
C ILE A 179 9.94 0.79 -9.31
N PRO A 180 8.91 1.65 -9.20
CA PRO A 180 8.67 2.71 -10.17
C PRO A 180 9.86 3.64 -10.36
N ARG A 181 10.53 4.02 -9.28
CA ARG A 181 11.70 4.90 -9.33
C ARG A 181 12.84 4.28 -10.13
N MET A 182 13.13 2.97 -9.92
CA MET A 182 14.12 2.25 -10.71
C MET A 182 13.75 2.25 -12.20
N VAL A 183 12.52 1.82 -12.53
CA VAL A 183 12.06 1.72 -13.91
C VAL A 183 12.08 3.08 -14.61
N THR A 184 11.53 4.12 -13.99
CA THR A 184 11.47 5.46 -14.58
C THR A 184 12.86 6.12 -14.68
N ASN A 185 13.78 5.86 -13.75
CA ASN A 185 15.18 6.29 -13.87
C ASN A 185 15.83 5.66 -15.11
N LEU A 186 15.72 4.35 -15.26
CA LEU A 186 16.29 3.64 -16.40
C LEU A 186 15.68 4.09 -17.72
N LEU A 187 14.37 4.35 -17.77
CA LEU A 187 13.69 4.90 -18.96
C LEU A 187 14.16 6.32 -19.33
N THR A 188 14.67 7.08 -18.36
CA THR A 188 15.23 8.43 -18.58
C THR A 188 16.77 8.45 -18.65
N GLY A 189 17.42 7.28 -18.77
CA GLY A 189 18.88 7.16 -18.88
C GLY A 189 19.64 7.43 -17.56
N GLN A 190 18.94 7.44 -16.43
CA GLN A 190 19.54 7.60 -15.11
C GLN A 190 19.85 6.24 -14.48
N LYS A 191 20.85 6.20 -13.59
CA LYS A 191 21.19 4.99 -12.84
C LYS A 191 20.18 4.69 -11.72
N VAL A 192 20.09 3.41 -11.37
CA VAL A 192 19.35 2.96 -10.18
C VAL A 192 20.22 3.14 -8.94
N LYS A 193 19.69 3.83 -7.94
CA LYS A 193 20.34 4.00 -6.64
C LYS A 193 19.97 2.86 -5.70
N VAL A 194 20.98 2.12 -5.24
CA VAL A 194 20.84 1.00 -4.29
C VAL A 194 21.45 1.41 -2.96
N TYR A 195 20.66 1.37 -1.89
CA TYR A 195 21.10 1.73 -0.55
C TYR A 195 22.03 0.67 0.07
N GLY A 196 23.11 1.14 0.71
CA GLY A 196 24.06 0.30 1.46
C GLY A 196 24.64 -0.82 0.61
N ASP A 197 24.53 -2.06 1.08
CA ASP A 197 25.02 -3.28 0.39
C ASP A 197 23.97 -3.90 -0.57
N GLY A 198 22.77 -3.35 -0.62
CA GLY A 198 21.67 -3.88 -1.43
C GLY A 198 21.02 -5.17 -0.93
N LEU A 199 21.46 -5.71 0.21
CA LEU A 199 21.01 -7.00 0.75
C LEU A 199 19.71 -6.90 1.59
N TYR A 200 19.03 -5.77 1.55
CA TYR A 200 17.73 -5.62 2.18
C TYR A 200 16.69 -6.46 1.46
N VAL A 201 15.99 -7.30 2.21
CA VAL A 201 14.95 -8.20 1.69
C VAL A 201 13.57 -7.58 1.88
N ARG A 202 12.76 -7.66 0.84
CA ARG A 202 11.35 -7.26 0.88
C ARG A 202 10.49 -8.35 0.26
N ASP A 203 9.31 -8.52 0.80
CA ASP A 203 8.25 -9.30 0.21
C ASP A 203 7.46 -8.42 -0.75
N TRP A 204 7.29 -8.85 -2.00
CA TRP A 204 6.72 -8.05 -3.08
C TRP A 204 5.37 -8.60 -3.51
N LEU A 205 4.32 -7.81 -3.28
CA LEU A 205 2.92 -8.12 -3.59
C LEU A 205 2.46 -7.34 -4.81
N PHE A 206 2.01 -8.03 -5.85
CA PHE A 206 1.43 -7.37 -7.01
C PHE A 206 0.08 -6.72 -6.63
N VAL A 207 -0.14 -5.49 -7.07
CA VAL A 207 -1.26 -4.66 -6.60
C VAL A 207 -2.63 -5.27 -6.90
N GLU A 208 -2.79 -5.98 -8.02
CA GLU A 208 -4.05 -6.66 -8.35
C GLU A 208 -4.31 -7.85 -7.42
N ASP A 209 -3.26 -8.60 -7.06
CA ASP A 209 -3.37 -9.69 -6.07
C ASP A 209 -3.78 -9.14 -4.69
N HIS A 210 -3.28 -7.96 -4.32
CA HIS A 210 -3.74 -7.27 -3.10
C HIS A 210 -5.22 -6.86 -3.22
N CYS A 211 -5.65 -6.32 -4.36
CA CYS A 211 -7.07 -6.00 -4.59
C CYS A 211 -7.96 -7.24 -4.43
N ARG A 212 -7.54 -8.39 -4.94
CA ARG A 212 -8.23 -9.68 -4.78
C ARG A 212 -8.28 -10.15 -3.33
N ALA A 213 -7.19 -9.94 -2.57
CA ALA A 213 -7.15 -10.27 -1.14
C ALA A 213 -8.14 -9.41 -0.34
N ILE A 214 -8.12 -8.10 -0.56
CA ILE A 214 -9.05 -7.16 0.08
C ILE A 214 -10.50 -7.54 -0.20
N ASP A 215 -10.82 -7.80 -1.45
CA ASP A 215 -12.16 -8.21 -1.88
C ASP A 215 -12.64 -9.48 -1.14
N LEU A 216 -11.80 -10.51 -1.09
CA LEU A 216 -12.13 -11.74 -0.35
C LEU A 216 -12.33 -11.49 1.15
N VAL A 217 -11.46 -10.68 1.77
CA VAL A 217 -11.56 -10.35 3.19
C VAL A 217 -12.81 -9.51 3.48
N VAL A 218 -13.15 -8.56 2.61
CA VAL A 218 -14.36 -7.73 2.75
C VAL A 218 -15.62 -8.58 2.72
N HIS A 219 -15.71 -9.54 1.78
CA HIS A 219 -16.93 -10.34 1.60
C HIS A 219 -17.00 -11.57 2.51
N LYS A 220 -15.87 -12.24 2.77
CA LYS A 220 -15.83 -13.56 3.41
C LYS A 220 -14.96 -13.60 4.67
N GLY A 221 -14.13 -12.58 4.91
CA GLY A 221 -13.27 -12.54 6.10
C GLY A 221 -14.11 -12.50 7.38
N GLU A 222 -13.66 -13.23 8.38
CA GLU A 222 -14.28 -13.23 9.70
C GLU A 222 -14.14 -11.85 10.36
N VAL A 223 -15.24 -11.34 10.89
CA VAL A 223 -15.30 -10.04 11.57
C VAL A 223 -14.39 -10.04 12.80
N GLY A 224 -13.64 -8.97 12.96
CA GLY A 224 -12.65 -8.81 14.05
C GLY A 224 -11.27 -9.40 13.71
N GLN A 225 -11.14 -10.15 12.61
CA GLN A 225 -9.89 -10.80 12.24
C GLN A 225 -8.95 -9.91 11.42
N THR A 226 -7.66 -10.23 11.56
CA THR A 226 -6.57 -9.71 10.75
C THR A 226 -6.08 -10.80 9.80
N TYR A 227 -5.67 -10.42 8.60
CA TYR A 227 -5.08 -11.29 7.58
C TYR A 227 -3.78 -10.70 7.07
N CYS A 228 -2.69 -11.46 7.14
CA CYS A 228 -1.44 -11.12 6.49
C CYS A 228 -1.51 -11.43 5.00
N VAL A 229 -1.05 -10.50 4.15
CA VAL A 229 -1.09 -10.63 2.69
C VAL A 229 0.31 -10.37 2.12
N GLY A 230 0.98 -11.44 1.70
CA GLY A 230 2.32 -11.41 1.11
C GLY A 230 2.31 -11.85 -0.36
N GLY A 231 3.34 -11.46 -1.11
CA GLY A 231 3.41 -11.75 -2.53
C GLY A 231 4.18 -13.01 -2.88
N GLN A 232 5.28 -13.28 -2.21
CA GLN A 232 6.16 -14.39 -2.55
C GLN A 232 6.61 -15.17 -1.32
N THR A 233 7.13 -16.37 -1.55
CA THR A 233 7.58 -17.28 -0.48
C THR A 233 9.09 -17.24 -0.24
N GLU A 234 9.89 -16.77 -1.21
CA GLU A 234 11.35 -16.72 -1.13
C GLU A 234 11.85 -15.29 -0.92
N ASP A 235 12.96 -15.17 -0.18
CA ASP A 235 13.64 -13.89 0.05
C ASP A 235 14.17 -13.32 -1.27
N LEU A 236 13.85 -12.08 -1.56
CA LEU A 236 14.34 -11.34 -2.70
C LEU A 236 15.03 -10.05 -2.22
N THR A 237 16.35 -9.97 -2.42
CA THR A 237 17.09 -8.76 -2.04
C THR A 237 16.78 -7.59 -2.98
N ASN A 238 16.96 -6.37 -2.50
CA ASN A 238 16.80 -5.17 -3.34
C ASN A 238 17.77 -5.20 -4.54
N LEU A 239 18.99 -5.76 -4.36
CA LEU A 239 19.96 -5.90 -5.43
C LEU A 239 19.50 -6.94 -6.47
N ASP A 240 18.98 -8.10 -6.04
CA ASP A 240 18.48 -9.12 -6.96
C ASP A 240 17.26 -8.62 -7.74
N LEU A 241 16.35 -7.91 -7.06
CA LEU A 241 15.22 -7.25 -7.71
C LEU A 241 15.70 -6.24 -8.76
N THR A 242 16.73 -5.43 -8.42
CA THR A 242 17.32 -4.47 -9.38
C THR A 242 17.88 -5.19 -10.60
N LYS A 243 18.64 -6.29 -10.40
CA LYS A 243 19.17 -7.10 -11.50
C LYS A 243 18.08 -7.71 -12.38
N LYS A 244 16.97 -8.17 -11.78
CA LYS A 244 15.81 -8.66 -12.53
C LYS A 244 15.21 -7.55 -13.42
N ILE A 245 15.03 -6.34 -12.90
CA ILE A 245 14.52 -5.20 -13.68
C ILE A 245 15.49 -4.82 -14.82
N LEU A 246 16.79 -4.74 -14.54
CA LEU A 246 17.79 -4.48 -15.57
C LEU A 246 17.71 -5.52 -16.70
N LYS A 247 17.62 -6.81 -16.34
CA LYS A 247 17.48 -7.90 -17.32
C LYS A 247 16.21 -7.76 -18.18
N ILE A 248 15.08 -7.40 -17.57
CA ILE A 248 13.79 -7.16 -18.29
C ILE A 248 13.95 -5.98 -19.28
N MET A 249 14.77 -4.99 -18.92
CA MET A 249 15.01 -3.80 -19.75
C MET A 249 16.18 -3.96 -20.72
N ASN A 250 16.85 -5.11 -20.76
CA ASN A 250 18.06 -5.41 -21.56
C ASN A 250 19.22 -4.45 -21.22
N LEU A 251 19.41 -4.15 -19.95
CA LEU A 251 20.48 -3.32 -19.40
C LEU A 251 21.40 -4.16 -18.50
N ASP A 252 22.62 -3.68 -18.28
CA ASP A 252 23.64 -4.33 -17.45
C ASP A 252 23.81 -3.63 -16.08
N GLU A 253 24.66 -4.19 -15.23
CA GLU A 253 24.90 -3.71 -13.87
C GLU A 253 25.69 -2.38 -13.80
N THR A 254 26.20 -1.85 -14.92
CA THR A 254 26.81 -0.51 -14.96
C THR A 254 25.78 0.60 -14.70
N ASN A 255 24.50 0.26 -14.81
CA ASN A 255 23.37 1.12 -14.48
C ASN A 255 23.03 1.14 -12.97
N ILE A 256 23.79 0.45 -12.12
CA ILE A 256 23.65 0.50 -10.67
C ILE A 256 24.62 1.52 -10.08
N GLU A 257 24.14 2.28 -9.11
CA GLU A 257 24.91 3.18 -8.25
C GLU A 257 24.61 2.85 -6.78
N PHE A 258 25.63 2.45 -6.02
CA PHE A 258 25.47 2.24 -4.58
C PHE A 258 25.55 3.59 -3.85
N VAL A 259 24.62 3.84 -2.95
CA VAL A 259 24.53 5.09 -2.17
C VAL A 259 24.53 4.80 -0.68
N THR A 260 24.83 5.84 0.12
CA THR A 260 24.78 5.75 1.59
C THR A 260 23.42 5.28 2.09
N ASP A 261 23.45 4.37 3.06
CA ASP A 261 22.22 3.84 3.64
C ASP A 261 21.49 4.86 4.53
N ARG A 262 20.19 4.65 4.73
CA ARG A 262 19.36 5.49 5.58
C ARG A 262 19.33 4.99 7.03
N PRO A 263 19.18 5.88 8.03
CA PRO A 263 18.99 5.46 9.43
C PRO A 263 17.76 4.57 9.63
N GLY A 264 17.86 3.58 10.52
CA GLY A 264 16.72 2.73 10.89
C GLY A 264 16.18 1.84 9.77
N HIS A 265 16.99 1.49 8.80
CA HIS A 265 16.58 0.68 7.65
C HIS A 265 16.45 -0.80 8.05
N ASP A 266 15.23 -1.29 8.17
CA ASP A 266 14.94 -2.69 8.49
C ASP A 266 15.48 -3.65 7.44
N ARG A 267 16.15 -4.71 7.91
CA ARG A 267 16.91 -5.62 7.05
C ARG A 267 16.05 -6.59 6.26
N ARG A 268 14.97 -7.14 6.85
CA ARG A 268 14.18 -8.17 6.18
C ARG A 268 12.71 -8.09 6.57
N TYR A 269 11.86 -8.12 5.56
CA TYR A 269 10.42 -8.35 5.68
C TYR A 269 10.06 -9.61 4.88
N ALA A 270 9.30 -10.50 5.49
CA ALA A 270 8.72 -11.67 4.86
C ALA A 270 7.40 -12.01 5.54
N VAL A 271 6.36 -12.27 4.78
CA VAL A 271 4.99 -12.43 5.27
C VAL A 271 4.52 -13.88 5.08
N ASN A 272 3.94 -14.44 6.11
CA ASN A 272 3.23 -15.72 6.05
C ASN A 272 1.74 -15.45 5.78
N TRP A 273 1.29 -15.73 4.59
CA TRP A 273 -0.10 -15.56 4.17
C TRP A 273 -0.93 -16.87 4.24
N SER A 274 -0.49 -17.86 5.03
CA SER A 274 -1.18 -19.16 5.14
C SER A 274 -2.60 -19.03 5.65
N LYS A 275 -2.89 -18.08 6.56
CA LYS A 275 -4.23 -17.89 7.12
C LYS A 275 -5.21 -17.46 6.03
N ILE A 276 -4.92 -16.44 5.25
CA ILE A 276 -5.82 -16.00 4.18
C ILE A 276 -5.99 -17.08 3.10
N ASN A 277 -4.96 -17.89 2.84
CA ASN A 277 -5.07 -19.04 1.93
C ASN A 277 -6.00 -20.10 2.49
N THR A 278 -5.81 -20.50 3.74
CA THR A 278 -6.61 -21.56 4.38
C THR A 278 -8.07 -21.15 4.53
N ASP A 279 -8.30 -19.93 5.02
CA ASP A 279 -9.65 -19.46 5.35
C ASP A 279 -10.44 -19.01 4.13
N LEU A 280 -9.77 -18.38 3.14
CA LEU A 280 -10.44 -17.70 2.03
C LEU A 280 -10.02 -18.19 0.64
N GLY A 281 -9.06 -19.13 0.55
CA GLY A 281 -8.56 -19.66 -0.72
C GLY A 281 -7.75 -18.68 -1.56
N TRP A 282 -7.21 -17.60 -0.94
CA TRP A 282 -6.40 -16.63 -1.65
C TRP A 282 -4.95 -17.11 -1.82
N SER A 283 -4.37 -16.80 -2.95
CA SER A 283 -2.92 -16.91 -3.22
C SER A 283 -2.51 -15.89 -4.29
N PRO A 284 -1.21 -15.52 -4.34
CA PRO A 284 -0.67 -14.77 -5.48
C PRO A 284 -1.00 -15.46 -6.79
N SER A 285 -1.38 -14.69 -7.81
CA SER A 285 -1.89 -15.24 -9.09
C SER A 285 -0.78 -15.67 -10.05
N ASP A 286 0.42 -15.08 -9.92
CA ASP A 286 1.55 -15.33 -10.81
C ASP A 286 2.88 -15.07 -10.09
N SER A 287 4.00 -15.44 -10.74
CA SER A 287 5.34 -15.20 -10.26
C SER A 287 5.69 -13.71 -10.24
N VAL A 288 6.54 -13.32 -9.30
CA VAL A 288 7.09 -11.95 -9.24
C VAL A 288 7.76 -11.55 -10.57
N ASP A 289 8.45 -12.48 -11.24
CA ASP A 289 9.14 -12.20 -12.50
C ASP A 289 8.17 -11.82 -13.63
N ASN A 290 7.02 -12.48 -13.74
CA ASN A 290 6.00 -12.13 -14.72
C ASN A 290 5.35 -10.79 -14.38
N ARG A 291 5.02 -10.56 -13.11
CA ARG A 291 4.43 -9.30 -12.64
C ARG A 291 5.40 -8.11 -12.73
N LEU A 292 6.71 -8.33 -12.58
CA LEU A 292 7.72 -7.30 -12.85
C LEU A 292 7.78 -6.93 -14.34
N LYS A 293 7.71 -7.91 -15.25
CA LYS A 293 7.65 -7.63 -16.70
C LYS A 293 6.41 -6.81 -17.06
N GLU A 294 5.25 -7.20 -16.53
CA GLU A 294 4.00 -6.46 -16.71
C GLU A 294 4.14 -5.02 -16.20
N THR A 295 4.68 -4.84 -15.00
CA THR A 295 4.91 -3.52 -14.41
C THR A 295 5.86 -2.67 -15.26
N VAL A 296 7.02 -3.21 -15.66
CA VAL A 296 7.97 -2.48 -16.53
C VAL A 296 7.33 -2.07 -17.85
N ASN A 297 6.56 -2.95 -18.49
CA ASN A 297 5.87 -2.64 -19.72
C ASN A 297 4.82 -1.55 -19.53
N TRP A 298 4.06 -1.61 -18.44
CA TRP A 298 3.09 -0.57 -18.11
C TRP A 298 3.77 0.82 -18.01
N TYR A 299 4.91 0.94 -17.30
CA TYR A 299 5.62 2.23 -17.22
C TYR A 299 6.19 2.68 -18.56
N LYS A 300 6.63 1.78 -19.45
CA LYS A 300 7.03 2.12 -20.82
C LYS A 300 5.88 2.71 -21.64
N GLU A 301 4.69 2.17 -21.51
CA GLU A 301 3.51 2.56 -22.28
C GLU A 301 2.80 3.79 -21.70
N ASN A 302 3.01 4.10 -20.42
CA ASN A 302 2.31 5.16 -19.71
C ASN A 302 3.23 6.32 -19.28
N GLU A 303 4.18 6.70 -20.15
CA GLU A 303 5.14 7.77 -19.87
C GLU A 303 4.45 9.12 -19.59
N ASN A 304 3.38 9.42 -20.29
CA ASN A 304 2.60 10.64 -20.10
C ASN A 304 1.96 10.74 -18.69
N TRP A 305 1.72 9.61 -18.05
CA TRP A 305 1.18 9.58 -16.70
C TRP A 305 2.28 9.83 -15.64
N TRP A 306 3.40 9.11 -15.71
CA TRP A 306 4.39 9.14 -14.64
C TRP A 306 5.44 10.26 -14.78
N ARG A 307 5.77 10.73 -16.01
CA ARG A 307 6.83 11.74 -16.22
C ARG A 307 6.55 13.06 -15.45
N PRO A 308 5.36 13.67 -15.54
CA PRO A 308 5.05 14.88 -14.78
C PRO A 308 5.13 14.69 -13.25
N LEU A 309 4.75 13.49 -12.77
CA LEU A 309 4.78 13.15 -11.34
C LEU A 309 6.22 13.01 -10.86
N LYS A 310 7.08 12.34 -11.64
CA LYS A 310 8.51 12.19 -11.35
C LYS A 310 9.20 13.56 -11.28
N GLU A 311 9.00 14.42 -12.25
CA GLU A 311 9.60 15.77 -12.31
C GLU A 311 9.18 16.62 -11.10
N LYS A 312 7.91 16.53 -10.68
CA LYS A 312 7.42 17.21 -9.48
C LYS A 312 8.10 16.68 -8.22
N SER A 313 8.25 15.36 -8.06
CA SER A 313 8.87 14.78 -6.88
C SER A 313 10.36 15.10 -6.78
N GLU A 314 11.10 15.02 -7.89
CA GLU A 314 12.53 15.34 -7.91
C GLU A 314 12.82 16.81 -7.54
N SER A 315 11.93 17.74 -7.88
CA SER A 315 12.07 19.15 -7.52
C SER A 315 12.01 19.42 -6.01
N ILE A 316 11.39 18.53 -5.24
CA ILE A 316 11.30 18.63 -3.77
C ILE A 316 12.63 18.21 -3.10
N TYR A 317 13.31 17.21 -3.66
CA TYR A 317 14.59 16.70 -3.12
C TYR A 317 15.83 17.50 -3.57
N GLN A 318 15.68 18.46 -4.49
CA GLN A 318 16.76 19.37 -4.91
C GLN A 318 16.84 20.65 -4.05
N LYS A 319 15.93 20.86 -3.14
CA LYS A 319 15.91 21.96 -2.15
C LYS A 319 16.50 21.50 -0.81
#